data_5236924bcff9b656c6200e591e861eb7
#
_entry.id   5236924bcff9b656c6200e591e861eb7
#
_cell.length_a   1.000
_cell.length_b   1.000
_cell.length_c   1.000
_cell.angle_alpha   90.00
_cell.angle_beta   90.00
_cell.angle_gamma   90.00
#
_symmetry.space_group_name_H-M   'P 1'
#
loop_
_entity.id
_entity.type
_entity.pdbx_description
1 polymer ?
#
loop_
_entity_poly.entity_id
_entity_poly.type
_entity_poly.pdbx_seq_one_letter_code
_entity_poly.pdbx_strand_id
1 'polypeptide(L)'
;MGKVSVIGSGFSGLSTAAFLAKEGHDVTVFEKNKEVGGRARQFQAEGYTFDMGPSWYWMADVFDKFFHQFDKKASDYFELIQLDPGFQIIFENQKTLELSADWSSVRELFESYEEGSSKNLEAFMREAEYKYDFGINQLVYEPGLSLKEICKPELFTNVFKLQVFTSYRKHVAKYFKNPYLKALLEFPVLFLGT
;
A
#
# COMPACT_ATOMS: atom_id res chain seq x y z
N MET A 1 22.08 26.51 -7.61
CA MET A 1 21.98 26.22 -6.18
C MET A 1 21.12 27.29 -5.52
N GLY A 2 20.12 26.94 -4.77
CA GLY A 2 19.21 27.83 -4.06
C GLY A 2 18.96 27.33 -2.65
N LYS A 3 18.53 28.24 -1.76
CA LYS A 3 18.08 27.88 -0.42
C LYS A 3 16.58 27.51 -0.49
N VAL A 4 16.22 26.37 0.02
CA VAL A 4 14.84 25.86 0.00
C VAL A 4 14.41 25.49 1.42
N SER A 5 13.23 25.96 1.80
CA SER A 5 12.58 25.58 3.06
C SER A 5 11.44 24.61 2.79
N VAL A 6 11.48 23.45 3.43
CA VAL A 6 10.41 22.44 3.38
C VAL A 6 9.69 22.45 4.72
N ILE A 7 8.36 22.56 4.70
CA ILE A 7 7.54 22.58 5.91
C ILE A 7 6.90 21.21 6.10
N GLY A 8 7.26 20.55 7.19
CA GLY A 8 6.80 19.21 7.57
C GLY A 8 7.79 18.12 7.19
N SER A 9 8.00 17.18 8.12
CA SER A 9 8.91 16.03 7.98
C SER A 9 8.17 14.69 7.87
N GLY A 10 6.99 14.67 7.26
CA GLY A 10 6.34 13.43 6.80
C GLY A 10 7.02 12.88 5.55
N PHE A 11 6.55 11.74 5.02
CA PHE A 11 7.14 11.10 3.82
C PHE A 11 7.28 12.07 2.64
N SER A 12 6.25 12.86 2.33
CA SER A 12 6.31 13.82 1.22
C SER A 12 7.36 14.90 1.44
N GLY A 13 7.44 15.46 2.65
CA GLY A 13 8.41 16.51 2.97
C GLY A 13 9.84 15.99 2.96
N LEU A 14 10.08 14.83 3.57
CA LEU A 14 11.41 14.21 3.61
C LEU A 14 11.88 13.77 2.22
N SER A 15 11.01 13.16 1.41
CA SER A 15 11.37 12.75 0.05
C SER A 15 11.65 13.98 -0.83
N THR A 16 10.83 15.03 -0.76
CA THR A 16 11.06 16.27 -1.49
C THR A 16 12.40 16.90 -1.08
N ALA A 17 12.67 16.96 0.23
CA ALA A 17 13.93 17.50 0.72
C ALA A 17 15.16 16.71 0.23
N ALA A 18 15.05 15.37 0.22
CA ALA A 18 16.11 14.48 -0.26
C ALA A 18 16.40 14.69 -1.76
N PHE A 19 15.36 14.78 -2.61
CA PHE A 19 15.55 15.06 -4.04
C PHE A 19 16.14 16.44 -4.29
N LEU A 20 15.66 17.48 -3.61
CA LEU A 20 16.20 18.83 -3.74
C LEU A 20 17.66 18.89 -3.29
N ALA A 21 18.03 18.21 -2.21
CA ALA A 21 19.41 18.11 -1.76
C ALA A 21 20.29 17.37 -2.77
N LYS A 22 19.78 16.30 -3.38
CA LYS A 22 20.47 15.58 -4.47
C LYS A 22 20.76 16.48 -5.66
N GLU A 23 19.85 17.41 -6.00
CA GLU A 23 20.02 18.41 -7.06
C GLU A 23 20.95 19.57 -6.64
N GLY A 24 21.53 19.52 -5.44
CA GLY A 24 22.52 20.50 -4.95
C GLY A 24 21.91 21.75 -4.31
N HIS A 25 20.66 21.73 -3.91
CA HIS A 25 20.05 22.80 -3.14
C HIS A 25 20.43 22.73 -1.65
N ASP A 26 20.52 23.88 -0.99
CA ASP A 26 20.64 23.99 0.47
C ASP A 26 19.24 23.90 1.08
N VAL A 27 18.90 22.73 1.65
CA VAL A 27 17.54 22.42 2.07
C VAL A 27 17.42 22.41 3.59
N THR A 28 16.47 23.18 4.11
CA THR A 28 16.10 23.19 5.53
C THR A 28 14.69 22.66 5.70
N VAL A 29 14.51 21.62 6.54
CA VAL A 29 13.19 21.06 6.88
C VAL A 29 12.75 21.60 8.22
N PHE A 30 11.54 22.17 8.28
CA PHE A 30 10.90 22.67 9.50
C PHE A 30 9.81 21.70 9.94
N GLU A 31 9.91 21.17 11.15
CA GLU A 31 8.93 20.26 11.74
C GLU A 31 8.40 20.86 13.05
N LYS A 32 7.07 20.84 13.24
CA LYS A 32 6.42 21.35 14.45
C LYS A 32 6.49 20.41 15.64
N ASN A 33 6.61 19.10 15.39
CA ASN A 33 6.71 18.09 16.42
C ASN A 33 8.18 17.82 16.78
N LYS A 34 8.42 17.19 17.91
CA LYS A 34 9.76 16.76 18.31
C LYS A 34 10.29 15.63 17.43
N GLU A 35 9.38 14.76 16.99
CA GLU A 35 9.70 13.58 16.20
C GLU A 35 9.38 13.80 14.73
N VAL A 36 10.26 13.34 13.85
CA VAL A 36 10.05 13.30 12.40
C VAL A 36 9.13 12.16 12.00
N GLY A 37 8.67 12.10 10.75
CA GLY A 37 7.89 10.99 10.19
C GLY A 37 6.40 11.29 9.98
N GLY A 38 5.89 12.40 10.51
CA GLY A 38 4.49 12.80 10.31
C GLY A 38 3.51 11.77 10.87
N ARG A 39 2.67 11.17 10.01
CA ARG A 39 1.72 10.11 10.41
C ARG A 39 2.38 8.76 10.66
N ALA A 40 3.61 8.55 10.21
CA ALA A 40 4.36 7.32 10.42
C ALA A 40 5.42 7.46 11.54
N ARG A 41 5.30 8.52 12.38
CA ARG A 41 6.21 8.68 13.53
C ARG A 41 5.92 7.65 14.60
N GLN A 42 6.90 7.41 15.44
CA GLN A 42 6.81 6.58 16.62
C GLN A 42 6.67 7.44 17.89
N PHE A 43 6.15 6.86 18.95
CA PHE A 43 6.29 7.38 20.31
C PHE A 43 6.69 6.28 21.28
N GLN A 44 7.35 6.67 22.36
CA GLN A 44 7.77 5.75 23.42
C GLN A 44 7.06 6.09 24.71
N ALA A 45 6.54 5.06 25.38
CA ALA A 45 5.93 5.19 26.70
C ALA A 45 6.20 3.93 27.53
N GLU A 46 6.60 4.10 28.79
CA GLU A 46 6.79 3.01 29.77
C GLU A 46 7.70 1.87 29.27
N GLY A 47 8.72 2.18 28.48
CA GLY A 47 9.64 1.20 27.89
C GLY A 47 9.17 0.52 26.61
N TYR A 48 7.98 0.85 26.12
CA TYR A 48 7.43 0.36 24.86
C TYR A 48 7.58 1.37 23.75
N THR A 49 7.71 0.88 22.52
CA THR A 49 7.71 1.71 21.30
C THR A 49 6.44 1.41 20.52
N PHE A 50 5.73 2.47 20.13
CA PHE A 50 4.46 2.39 19.38
C PHE A 50 4.58 3.12 18.05
N ASP A 51 4.19 2.47 16.97
CA ASP A 51 3.97 3.12 15.68
C ASP A 51 2.64 3.88 15.72
N MET A 52 2.66 5.17 15.39
CA MET A 52 1.47 6.04 15.43
C MET A 52 0.63 5.96 14.15
N GLY A 53 1.02 5.18 13.20
CA GLY A 53 0.39 5.07 11.89
C GLY A 53 0.26 3.62 11.45
N PRO A 54 0.51 3.36 10.15
CA PRO A 54 0.44 2.01 9.60
C PRO A 54 1.41 1.07 10.33
N SER A 55 0.89 -0.07 10.80
CA SER A 55 1.71 -1.10 11.45
C SER A 55 2.28 -2.11 10.44
N TRP A 56 1.80 -2.06 9.18
CA TRP A 56 2.30 -2.91 8.10
C TRP A 56 3.09 -2.11 7.08
N TYR A 57 4.16 -2.72 6.59
CA TYR A 57 5.00 -2.15 5.53
C TYR A 57 4.39 -2.45 4.17
N TRP A 58 3.49 -1.58 3.74
CA TRP A 58 2.80 -1.66 2.45
C TRP A 58 3.64 -1.03 1.33
N MET A 59 3.49 -1.57 0.11
CA MET A 59 4.11 -1.00 -1.09
C MET A 59 5.64 -0.91 -0.98
N ALA A 60 6.26 -2.01 -0.58
CA ALA A 60 7.72 -2.10 -0.40
C ALA A 60 8.49 -1.65 -1.66
N ASP A 61 7.97 -1.96 -2.86
CA ASP A 61 8.53 -1.56 -4.14
C ASP A 61 8.62 -0.04 -4.33
N VAL A 62 7.70 0.73 -3.75
CA VAL A 62 7.75 2.21 -3.81
C VAL A 62 8.89 2.75 -2.97
N PHE A 63 9.14 2.14 -1.79
CA PHE A 63 10.29 2.51 -0.97
C PHE A 63 11.60 2.11 -1.65
N ASP A 64 11.69 0.92 -2.23
CA ASP A 64 12.87 0.49 -2.98
C ASP A 64 13.15 1.41 -4.16
N LYS A 65 12.11 1.82 -4.93
CA LYS A 65 12.25 2.83 -5.98
C LYS A 65 12.81 4.15 -5.47
N PHE A 66 12.36 4.60 -4.29
CA PHE A 66 12.89 5.82 -3.66
C PHE A 66 14.37 5.67 -3.31
N PHE A 67 14.77 4.61 -2.61
CA PHE A 67 16.17 4.39 -2.23
C PHE A 67 17.09 4.22 -3.43
N HIS A 68 16.65 3.54 -4.49
CA HIS A 68 17.39 3.40 -5.73
C HIS A 68 17.69 4.74 -6.42
N GLN A 69 16.87 5.78 -6.24
CA GLN A 69 17.19 7.12 -6.75
C GLN A 69 18.46 7.71 -6.13
N PHE A 70 18.89 7.19 -4.99
CA PHE A 70 20.06 7.63 -4.23
C PHE A 70 21.19 6.58 -4.25
N ASP A 71 21.14 5.61 -5.16
CA ASP A 71 22.08 4.47 -5.24
C ASP A 71 22.14 3.69 -3.91
N LYS A 72 21.00 3.55 -3.22
CA LYS A 72 20.81 2.87 -1.95
C LYS A 72 19.76 1.78 -2.05
N LYS A 73 19.71 0.91 -1.05
CA LYS A 73 18.65 -0.08 -0.86
C LYS A 73 17.94 0.18 0.47
N ALA A 74 16.66 -0.13 0.57
CA ALA A 74 15.92 -0.04 1.83
C ALA A 74 16.59 -0.89 2.93
N SER A 75 17.12 -2.05 2.59
CA SER A 75 17.85 -2.94 3.50
C SER A 75 19.15 -2.37 4.07
N ASP A 76 19.68 -1.27 3.52
CA ASP A 76 20.84 -0.59 4.09
C ASP A 76 20.47 0.20 5.37
N TYR A 77 19.18 0.42 5.62
CA TYR A 77 18.66 1.28 6.68
C TYR A 77 17.81 0.54 7.70
N PHE A 78 17.10 -0.51 7.29
CA PHE A 78 16.25 -1.30 8.19
C PHE A 78 16.08 -2.73 7.66
N GLU A 79 15.82 -3.65 8.59
CA GLU A 79 15.50 -5.03 8.30
C GLU A 79 13.98 -5.22 8.24
N LEU A 80 13.49 -5.91 7.22
CA LEU A 80 12.09 -6.33 7.11
C LEU A 80 11.97 -7.79 7.50
N ILE A 81 11.08 -8.07 8.44
CA ILE A 81 10.76 -9.43 8.87
C ILE A 81 9.36 -9.76 8.37
N GLN A 82 9.24 -10.79 7.53
CA GLN A 82 7.96 -11.29 7.09
C GLN A 82 7.31 -12.08 8.23
N LEU A 83 6.11 -11.65 8.62
CA LEU A 83 5.33 -12.35 9.64
C LEU A 83 4.55 -13.51 9.02
N ASP A 84 4.52 -14.66 9.72
CA ASP A 84 3.67 -15.79 9.39
C ASP A 84 3.07 -16.36 10.70
N PRO A 85 1.74 -16.33 10.91
CA PRO A 85 0.74 -15.73 10.00
C PRO A 85 0.90 -14.21 9.87
N GLY A 86 0.61 -13.68 8.67
CA GLY A 86 0.67 -12.25 8.39
C GLY A 86 -0.35 -11.44 9.19
N PHE A 87 -1.56 -12.00 9.35
CA PHE A 87 -2.61 -11.46 10.20
C PHE A 87 -3.71 -12.50 10.48
N GLN A 88 -4.55 -12.17 11.44
CA GLN A 88 -5.64 -12.99 11.91
C GLN A 88 -6.93 -12.18 11.96
N ILE A 89 -8.04 -12.75 11.51
CA ILE A 89 -9.36 -12.17 11.64
C ILE A 89 -10.18 -13.01 12.62
N ILE A 90 -10.69 -12.36 13.66
CA ILE A 90 -11.58 -12.98 14.65
C ILE A 90 -12.99 -12.48 14.38
N PHE A 91 -13.90 -13.40 14.07
CA PHE A 91 -15.31 -13.11 13.80
C PHE A 91 -16.15 -13.12 15.09
N GLU A 92 -17.32 -12.52 15.07
CA GLU A 92 -18.23 -12.45 16.24
C GLU A 92 -18.55 -13.82 16.82
N ASN A 93 -18.67 -14.86 16.00
CA ASN A 93 -18.90 -16.24 16.42
C ASN A 93 -17.64 -16.95 16.94
N GLN A 94 -16.61 -16.21 17.29
CA GLN A 94 -15.30 -16.69 17.78
C GLN A 94 -14.53 -17.54 16.75
N LYS A 95 -15.01 -17.63 15.50
CA LYS A 95 -14.26 -18.25 14.44
C LYS A 95 -13.06 -17.39 14.07
N THR A 96 -11.90 -18.00 13.99
CA THR A 96 -10.65 -17.35 13.64
C THR A 96 -10.22 -17.80 12.26
N LEU A 97 -9.73 -16.85 11.47
CA LEU A 97 -9.12 -17.08 10.18
C LEU A 97 -7.72 -16.47 10.18
N GLU A 98 -6.71 -17.30 9.98
CA GLU A 98 -5.30 -16.88 9.89
C GLU A 98 -4.86 -16.88 8.44
N LEU A 99 -4.15 -15.83 8.02
CA LEU A 99 -3.60 -15.75 6.69
C LEU A 99 -2.09 -15.98 6.73
N SER A 100 -1.67 -17.11 6.16
CA SER A 100 -0.26 -17.44 6.00
C SER A 100 0.41 -16.52 4.97
N ALA A 101 1.72 -16.36 5.11
CA ALA A 101 2.56 -15.73 4.10
C ALA A 101 2.82 -16.66 2.89
N ASP A 102 2.61 -17.97 3.05
CA ASP A 102 2.79 -18.95 1.97
C ASP A 102 1.58 -18.99 1.04
N TRP A 103 1.83 -18.78 -0.26
CA TRP A 103 0.78 -18.75 -1.28
C TRP A 103 0.02 -20.06 -1.44
N SER A 104 0.66 -21.20 -1.29
CA SER A 104 -0.01 -22.51 -1.38
C SER A 104 -0.99 -22.68 -0.24
N SER A 105 -0.60 -22.35 0.98
CA SER A 105 -1.45 -22.37 2.17
C SER A 105 -2.66 -21.44 2.05
N VAL A 106 -2.47 -20.25 1.46
CA VAL A 106 -3.58 -19.33 1.19
C VAL A 106 -4.58 -19.94 0.20
N ARG A 107 -4.11 -20.57 -0.87
CA ARG A 107 -4.98 -21.23 -1.86
C ARG A 107 -5.76 -22.40 -1.24
N GLU A 108 -5.12 -23.22 -0.43
CA GLU A 108 -5.77 -24.32 0.31
C GLU A 108 -6.80 -23.78 1.29
N LEU A 109 -6.50 -22.72 2.01
CA LEU A 109 -7.44 -22.05 2.90
C LEU A 109 -8.70 -21.64 2.12
N PHE A 110 -8.55 -20.95 0.98
CA PHE A 110 -9.69 -20.53 0.17
C PHE A 110 -10.51 -21.72 -0.30
N GLU A 111 -9.88 -22.75 -0.87
CA GLU A 111 -10.53 -23.95 -1.36
C GLU A 111 -11.31 -24.68 -0.25
N SER A 112 -10.80 -24.67 0.99
CA SER A 112 -11.46 -25.28 2.16
C SER A 112 -12.78 -24.58 2.55
N TYR A 113 -12.91 -23.30 2.21
CA TYR A 113 -14.11 -22.50 2.51
C TYR A 113 -15.13 -22.48 1.38
N GLU A 114 -14.69 -22.63 0.15
CA GLU A 114 -15.54 -22.58 -1.04
C GLU A 114 -14.86 -23.35 -2.18
N GLU A 115 -15.49 -24.41 -2.68
CA GLU A 115 -14.99 -25.21 -3.79
C GLU A 115 -14.74 -24.36 -5.04
N GLY A 116 -13.57 -24.50 -5.65
CA GLY A 116 -13.11 -23.74 -6.83
C GLY A 116 -12.62 -22.34 -6.52
N SER A 117 -12.64 -21.91 -5.25
CA SER A 117 -12.23 -20.54 -4.88
C SER A 117 -10.73 -20.32 -5.00
N SER A 118 -9.90 -21.36 -4.99
CA SER A 118 -8.45 -21.22 -5.25
C SER A 118 -8.17 -20.68 -6.66
N LYS A 119 -8.91 -21.15 -7.67
CA LYS A 119 -8.81 -20.63 -9.06
C LYS A 119 -9.37 -19.22 -9.18
N ASN A 120 -10.46 -18.93 -8.47
CA ASN A 120 -11.03 -17.60 -8.41
C ASN A 120 -10.07 -16.60 -7.77
N LEU A 121 -9.34 -17.02 -6.73
CA LEU A 121 -8.32 -16.23 -6.07
C LEU A 121 -7.17 -15.87 -7.02
N GLU A 122 -6.69 -16.85 -7.80
CA GLU A 122 -5.65 -16.60 -8.81
C GLU A 122 -6.10 -15.58 -9.87
N ALA A 123 -7.36 -15.69 -10.32
CA ALA A 123 -7.92 -14.75 -11.28
C ALA A 123 -8.08 -13.36 -10.68
N PHE A 124 -8.56 -13.28 -9.44
CA PHE A 124 -8.69 -12.05 -8.68
C PHE A 124 -7.33 -11.35 -8.49
N MET A 125 -6.30 -12.11 -8.10
CA MET A 125 -4.95 -11.58 -7.87
C MET A 125 -4.29 -11.09 -9.16
N ARG A 126 -4.43 -11.81 -10.28
CA ARG A 126 -3.95 -11.31 -11.59
C ARG A 126 -4.61 -10.00 -12.01
N GLU A 127 -5.89 -9.84 -11.71
CA GLU A 127 -6.58 -8.58 -11.98
C GLU A 127 -6.11 -7.46 -11.04
N ALA A 128 -5.86 -7.78 -9.77
CA ALA A 128 -5.32 -6.84 -8.79
C ALA A 128 -3.91 -6.39 -9.15
N GLU A 129 -3.04 -7.31 -9.58
CA GLU A 129 -1.69 -7.02 -10.07
C GLU A 129 -1.73 -6.06 -11.26
N TYR A 130 -2.57 -6.33 -12.26
CA TYR A 130 -2.75 -5.42 -13.39
C TYR A 130 -3.19 -4.02 -12.97
N LYS A 131 -4.15 -3.93 -12.02
CA LYS A 131 -4.63 -2.65 -11.50
C LYS A 131 -3.56 -1.90 -10.72
N TYR A 132 -2.78 -2.63 -9.94
CA TYR A 132 -1.65 -2.08 -9.19
C TYR A 132 -0.59 -1.51 -10.14
N ASP A 133 -0.14 -2.31 -11.09
CA ASP A 133 0.88 -1.89 -12.06
C ASP A 133 0.45 -0.65 -12.85
N PHE A 134 -0.79 -0.66 -13.35
CA PHE A 134 -1.31 0.50 -14.06
C PHE A 134 -1.45 1.73 -13.15
N GLY A 135 -2.01 1.55 -11.95
CA GLY A 135 -2.21 2.63 -10.98
C GLY A 135 -0.89 3.24 -10.51
N ILE A 136 0.02 2.40 -10.05
CA ILE A 136 1.29 2.86 -9.45
C ILE A 136 2.30 3.30 -10.52
N ASN A 137 2.44 2.56 -11.62
CA ASN A 137 3.49 2.86 -12.59
C ASN A 137 3.10 3.91 -13.63
N GLN A 138 1.80 4.16 -13.83
CA GLN A 138 1.32 5.09 -14.86
C GLN A 138 0.54 6.28 -14.31
N LEU A 139 -0.32 6.10 -13.29
CA LEU A 139 -1.19 7.17 -12.81
C LEU A 139 -0.60 7.97 -11.64
N VAL A 140 0.02 7.31 -10.67
CA VAL A 140 0.49 7.98 -9.44
C VAL A 140 1.59 9.01 -9.71
N TYR A 141 2.40 8.80 -10.75
CA TYR A 141 3.48 9.72 -11.12
C TYR A 141 3.06 10.84 -12.06
N GLU A 142 1.81 10.85 -12.54
CA GLU A 142 1.30 11.99 -13.29
C GLU A 142 1.00 13.15 -12.35
N PRO A 143 1.52 14.36 -12.63
CA PRO A 143 1.43 15.48 -11.67
C PRO A 143 0.01 16.03 -11.49
N GLY A 144 -0.96 15.67 -12.34
CA GLY A 144 -2.35 16.11 -12.25
C GLY A 144 -2.56 17.60 -12.50
N LEU A 145 -1.66 18.23 -13.25
CA LEU A 145 -1.67 19.69 -13.49
C LEU A 145 -2.63 20.10 -14.61
N SER A 146 -3.06 19.17 -15.46
CA SER A 146 -3.93 19.51 -16.58
C SER A 146 -4.93 18.39 -16.91
N LEU A 147 -6.11 18.81 -17.40
CA LEU A 147 -7.13 17.88 -17.92
C LEU A 147 -6.61 17.02 -19.10
N LYS A 148 -5.57 17.46 -19.80
CA LYS A 148 -4.96 16.70 -20.90
C LYS A 148 -4.32 15.39 -20.41
N GLU A 149 -3.85 15.35 -19.18
CA GLU A 149 -3.28 14.13 -18.58
C GLU A 149 -4.35 13.05 -18.33
N ILE A 150 -5.58 13.48 -18.05
CA ILE A 150 -6.74 12.60 -17.86
C ILE A 150 -7.35 12.18 -19.20
N CYS A 151 -7.15 12.98 -20.27
CA CYS A 151 -7.70 12.74 -21.61
C CYS A 151 -6.81 11.86 -22.51
N LYS A 152 -5.84 11.14 -21.96
CA LYS A 152 -5.02 10.18 -22.73
C LYS A 152 -5.90 9.02 -23.22
N PRO A 153 -5.84 8.62 -24.51
CA PRO A 153 -6.64 7.51 -25.05
C PRO A 153 -6.47 6.21 -24.28
N GLU A 154 -5.27 5.97 -23.78
CA GLU A 154 -4.91 4.80 -22.97
C GLU A 154 -5.68 4.75 -21.64
N LEU A 155 -5.97 5.91 -21.03
CA LEU A 155 -6.80 6.00 -19.83
C LEU A 155 -8.24 5.60 -20.11
N PHE A 156 -8.83 6.05 -21.22
CA PHE A 156 -10.20 5.70 -21.58
C PHE A 156 -10.39 4.20 -21.80
N THR A 157 -9.45 3.54 -22.47
CA THR A 157 -9.51 2.10 -22.68
C THR A 157 -9.33 1.31 -21.38
N ASN A 158 -8.55 1.84 -20.45
CA ASN A 158 -8.24 1.18 -19.17
C ASN A 158 -9.26 1.48 -18.07
N VAL A 159 -10.00 2.60 -18.11
CA VAL A 159 -11.06 2.90 -17.13
C VAL A 159 -12.07 1.75 -16.99
N PHE A 160 -12.46 1.14 -18.11
CA PHE A 160 -13.36 -0.03 -18.07
C PHE A 160 -12.69 -1.26 -17.47
N LYS A 161 -11.43 -1.52 -17.79
CA LYS A 161 -10.65 -2.63 -17.21
C LYS A 161 -10.37 -2.43 -15.73
N LEU A 162 -10.13 -1.19 -15.32
CA LEU A 162 -9.91 -0.84 -13.91
C LEU A 162 -11.19 -0.90 -13.07
N GLN A 163 -12.37 -0.97 -13.73
CA GLN A 163 -13.67 -1.05 -13.06
C GLN A 163 -13.93 0.08 -12.05
N VAL A 164 -13.48 1.29 -12.37
CA VAL A 164 -13.51 2.48 -11.49
C VAL A 164 -14.93 2.79 -10.96
N PHE A 165 -15.97 2.43 -11.71
CA PHE A 165 -17.37 2.64 -11.33
C PHE A 165 -18.01 1.47 -10.58
N THR A 166 -17.22 0.44 -10.25
CA THR A 166 -17.72 -0.74 -9.52
C THR A 166 -17.23 -0.66 -8.08
N SER A 167 -18.13 -0.78 -7.09
CA SER A 167 -17.69 -0.86 -5.70
C SER A 167 -16.85 -2.12 -5.47
N TYR A 168 -15.82 -2.01 -4.63
CA TYR A 168 -14.93 -3.12 -4.33
C TYR A 168 -15.68 -4.36 -3.81
N ARG A 169 -16.66 -4.15 -2.93
CA ARG A 169 -17.54 -5.22 -2.44
C ARG A 169 -18.27 -5.97 -3.55
N LYS A 170 -18.81 -5.25 -4.55
CA LYS A 170 -19.43 -5.88 -5.73
C LYS A 170 -18.42 -6.62 -6.57
N HIS A 171 -17.19 -6.11 -6.65
CA HIS A 171 -16.11 -6.76 -7.36
C HIS A 171 -15.72 -8.08 -6.69
N VAL A 172 -15.46 -8.10 -5.39
CA VAL A 172 -15.18 -9.32 -4.61
C VAL A 172 -16.30 -10.35 -4.74
N ALA A 173 -17.57 -9.90 -4.69
CA ALA A 173 -18.72 -10.78 -4.79
C ALA A 173 -18.89 -11.47 -6.16
N LYS A 174 -18.16 -11.04 -7.22
CA LYS A 174 -18.13 -11.76 -8.51
C LYS A 174 -17.31 -13.05 -8.44
N TYR A 175 -16.31 -13.08 -7.56
CA TYR A 175 -15.37 -14.19 -7.42
C TYR A 175 -15.72 -15.13 -6.28
N PHE A 176 -16.30 -14.59 -5.18
CA PHE A 176 -16.52 -15.34 -3.94
C PHE A 176 -17.93 -15.16 -3.41
N LYS A 177 -18.50 -16.27 -2.91
CA LYS A 177 -19.83 -16.32 -2.27
C LYS A 177 -19.70 -16.41 -0.75
N ASN A 178 -18.70 -17.15 -0.28
CA ASN A 178 -18.47 -17.38 1.15
C ASN A 178 -18.23 -16.07 1.90
N PRO A 179 -18.99 -15.79 2.99
CA PRO A 179 -18.89 -14.52 3.71
C PRO A 179 -17.53 -14.29 4.39
N TYR A 180 -16.87 -15.35 4.84
CA TYR A 180 -15.55 -15.25 5.47
C TYR A 180 -14.47 -14.85 4.46
N LEU A 181 -14.47 -15.45 3.26
CA LEU A 181 -13.54 -15.08 2.18
C LEU A 181 -13.78 -13.64 1.70
N LYS A 182 -15.04 -13.23 1.61
CA LYS A 182 -15.37 -11.84 1.27
C LYS A 182 -14.85 -10.87 2.33
N ALA A 183 -15.09 -11.15 3.61
CA ALA A 183 -14.61 -10.32 4.70
C ALA A 183 -13.07 -10.21 4.70
N LEU A 184 -12.37 -11.32 4.45
CA LEU A 184 -10.92 -11.36 4.33
C LEU A 184 -10.39 -10.43 3.22
N LEU A 185 -11.03 -10.42 2.07
CA LEU A 185 -10.61 -9.60 0.92
C LEU A 185 -11.08 -8.15 1.03
N GLU A 186 -12.21 -7.90 1.70
CA GLU A 186 -12.76 -6.55 1.91
C GLU A 186 -12.07 -5.80 3.06
N PHE A 187 -11.49 -6.50 4.02
CA PHE A 187 -10.83 -5.94 5.19
C PHE A 187 -9.79 -4.83 4.87
N PRO A 188 -8.90 -4.97 3.87
CA PRO A 188 -7.91 -3.93 3.58
C PRO A 188 -8.49 -2.57 3.20
N VAL A 189 -9.75 -2.52 2.74
CA VAL A 189 -10.43 -1.27 2.37
C VAL A 189 -10.65 -0.35 3.58
N LEU A 190 -10.74 -0.91 4.79
CA LEU A 190 -10.88 -0.13 6.03
C LEU A 190 -9.71 0.84 6.26
N PHE A 191 -8.50 0.50 5.79
CA PHE A 191 -7.32 1.36 5.92
C PHE A 191 -7.32 2.54 4.95
N LEU A 192 -8.14 2.47 3.91
CA LEU A 192 -8.26 3.55 2.92
C LEU A 192 -9.22 4.67 3.38
N GLY A 193 -9.89 4.48 4.53
CA GLY A 193 -10.77 5.49 5.12
C GLY A 193 -12.11 5.65 4.41
N THR A 194 -12.64 4.56 3.84
CA THR A 194 -13.95 4.53 3.16
C THR A 194 -15.05 4.00 4.08
#